data_ee2358967d4e6d1701ab57c3639a6b7a
#
_entry.id   ee2358967d4e6d1701ab57c3639a6b7a
#
_cell.length_a   1.000
_cell.length_b   1.000
_cell.length_c   1.000
_cell.angle_alpha   90.00
_cell.angle_beta   90.00
_cell.angle_gamma   90.00
#
_symmetry.space_group_name_H-M   'P 1'
#
loop_
_entity.id
_entity.type
_entity.pdbx_description
1 polymer ?
#
loop_
_entity_poly.entity_id
_entity_poly.type
_entity_poly.pdbx_seq_one_letter_code
_entity_poly.pdbx_strand_id
1 'polypeptide(L)'
;MNGNKLPDFFILGVQKAATSTFHKILNQDSSFSLPYKKETHFFSENFNKSLNWYFNQYNNKTYKIRGEIDPSYIYYKKTPQNIKKHIINPKFIIIFRKPIDRAYSHYLMSKSRGYENETFNNALELENKRLENGSKFSFSHHSYLSRGLYHKQVEKYKKVFPDSKFLYLKYEDFLIIDNRKKILRKIYSFLNMKFKDDLNISFHENKSALMRFEFIRDLTHSDNMLRTLFKNLIPSEYIRFIITSKINNLNKKNIAQRKLSYSTINKKYIDWNNEQSYSLSKSCNLDIKSWII
;
A
#
# COMPACT_ATOMS: atom_id res chain seq x y z
N MET A 1 -6.10 -26.42 15.06
CA MET A 1 -5.30 -26.42 13.83
C MET A 1 -5.77 -25.27 12.92
N ASN A 2 -5.13 -24.07 13.00
CA ASN A 2 -5.57 -22.87 12.24
C ASN A 2 -4.66 -22.56 11.04
N GLY A 3 -3.94 -23.55 10.49
CA GLY A 3 -2.85 -23.31 9.53
C GLY A 3 -3.27 -22.70 8.18
N ASN A 4 -4.43 -23.02 7.65
CA ASN A 4 -4.82 -22.74 6.26
C ASN A 4 -6.06 -21.85 6.15
N LYS A 5 -6.25 -20.89 7.05
CA LYS A 5 -7.37 -19.95 7.00
C LYS A 5 -7.03 -18.77 6.07
N LEU A 6 -7.99 -18.38 5.23
CA LEU A 6 -7.94 -17.19 4.40
C LEU A 6 -8.14 -15.92 5.25
N PRO A 7 -7.76 -14.72 4.76
CA PRO A 7 -7.93 -13.47 5.49
C PRO A 7 -9.39 -13.15 5.83
N ASP A 8 -9.62 -12.71 7.06
CA ASP A 8 -10.89 -12.16 7.53
C ASP A 8 -11.04 -10.69 7.10
N PHE A 9 -9.90 -9.99 6.91
CA PHE A 9 -9.89 -8.59 6.50
C PHE A 9 -8.73 -8.24 5.59
N PHE A 10 -8.90 -7.15 4.86
CA PHE A 10 -7.88 -6.53 4.02
C PHE A 10 -7.74 -5.04 4.32
N ILE A 11 -6.49 -4.54 4.42
CA ILE A 11 -6.20 -3.13 4.22
C ILE A 11 -5.79 -2.97 2.75
N LEU A 12 -6.76 -2.54 1.92
CA LEU A 12 -6.64 -2.49 0.46
C LEU A 12 -5.73 -1.36 -0.06
N GLY A 13 -5.40 -0.41 0.78
CA GLY A 13 -4.65 0.76 0.36
C GLY A 13 -4.97 2.02 1.17
N VAL A 14 -4.58 3.18 0.59
CA VAL A 14 -3.98 3.36 -0.74
C VAL A 14 -2.45 3.36 -0.64
N GLN A 15 -1.78 3.13 -1.75
CA GLN A 15 -0.32 3.25 -1.80
C GLN A 15 0.10 4.67 -1.37
N LYS A 16 1.11 4.78 -0.51
CA LYS A 16 1.62 6.05 0.07
C LYS A 16 0.73 6.67 1.18
N ALA A 17 -0.14 5.88 1.81
CA ALA A 17 -0.99 6.27 2.95
C ALA A 17 -0.65 5.48 4.23
N ALA A 18 0.62 5.41 4.62
CA ALA A 18 1.14 4.79 5.84
C ALA A 18 0.83 3.29 6.04
N THR A 19 0.46 2.54 5.01
CA THR A 19 0.14 1.11 5.14
C THR A 19 1.26 0.26 5.77
N SER A 20 2.54 0.65 5.59
CA SER A 20 3.68 0.00 6.26
C SER A 20 3.69 0.26 7.76
N THR A 21 3.32 1.45 8.20
CA THR A 21 3.19 1.81 9.62
C THR A 21 2.06 0.98 10.26
N PHE A 22 0.91 0.89 9.59
CA PHE A 22 -0.20 0.03 10.06
C PHE A 22 0.21 -1.43 10.17
N HIS A 23 0.92 -1.97 9.17
CA HIS A 23 1.43 -3.34 9.23
C HIS A 23 2.34 -3.56 10.45
N LYS A 24 3.25 -2.62 10.70
CA LYS A 24 4.19 -2.70 11.82
C LYS A 24 3.49 -2.60 13.19
N ILE A 25 2.49 -1.73 13.30
CA ILE A 25 1.72 -1.57 14.55
C ILE A 25 0.87 -2.82 14.81
N LEU A 26 0.08 -3.27 13.83
CA LEU A 26 -0.79 -4.43 14.01
C LEU A 26 0.00 -5.73 14.23
N ASN A 27 1.19 -5.85 13.65
CA ASN A 27 2.05 -7.02 13.83
C ASN A 27 2.68 -7.15 15.23
N GLN A 28 2.58 -6.11 16.08
CA GLN A 28 2.96 -6.21 17.50
C GLN A 28 1.92 -6.98 18.32
N ASP A 29 0.67 -7.02 17.88
CA ASP A 29 -0.39 -7.76 18.55
C ASP A 29 -0.47 -9.18 18.01
N SER A 30 -0.05 -10.16 18.83
CA SER A 30 -0.09 -11.60 18.50
C SER A 30 -1.49 -12.13 18.15
N SER A 31 -2.55 -11.38 18.48
CA SER A 31 -3.90 -11.71 18.06
C SER A 31 -4.13 -11.56 16.54
N PHE A 32 -3.26 -10.83 15.85
CA PHE A 32 -3.27 -10.70 14.40
C PHE A 32 -2.31 -11.68 13.74
N SER A 33 -2.73 -12.30 12.66
CA SER A 33 -1.86 -13.01 11.72
C SER A 33 -1.77 -12.22 10.43
N LEU A 34 -0.60 -11.62 10.18
CA LEU A 34 -0.28 -10.89 8.96
C LEU A 34 0.85 -11.61 8.22
N PRO A 35 0.97 -11.49 6.89
CA PRO A 35 2.10 -12.04 6.16
C PRO A 35 3.43 -11.45 6.68
N TYR A 36 4.47 -12.28 6.79
CA TYR A 36 5.81 -11.81 7.18
C TYR A 36 6.37 -10.80 6.18
N LYS A 37 6.04 -10.99 4.91
CA LYS A 37 6.30 -10.03 3.85
C LYS A 37 5.02 -9.24 3.63
N LYS A 38 5.01 -7.99 4.04
CA LYS A 38 3.93 -7.06 3.66
C LYS A 38 3.81 -7.02 2.14
N GLU A 39 2.57 -7.01 1.61
CA GLU A 39 2.28 -6.98 0.18
C GLU A 39 2.68 -8.30 -0.51
N THR A 40 1.90 -9.36 -0.28
CA THR A 40 2.11 -10.64 -0.97
C THR A 40 1.80 -10.54 -2.47
N HIS A 41 0.97 -9.57 -2.86
CA HIS A 41 0.40 -9.40 -4.20
C HIS A 41 -0.31 -10.67 -4.71
N PHE A 42 -0.76 -11.55 -3.80
CA PHE A 42 -1.36 -12.82 -4.19
C PHE A 42 -2.61 -12.59 -5.03
N PHE A 43 -3.57 -11.80 -4.55
CA PHE A 43 -4.82 -11.58 -5.28
C PHE A 43 -4.69 -10.62 -6.47
N SER A 44 -3.53 -10.01 -6.70
CA SER A 44 -3.26 -9.15 -7.87
C SER A 44 -2.34 -9.81 -8.88
N GLU A 45 -1.05 -9.84 -8.59
CA GLU A 45 0.01 -10.21 -9.53
C GLU A 45 0.43 -11.69 -9.43
N ASN A 46 0.24 -12.31 -8.27
CA ASN A 46 0.68 -13.66 -7.96
C ASN A 46 -0.49 -14.68 -7.92
N PHE A 47 -1.63 -14.35 -8.51
CA PHE A 47 -2.82 -15.20 -8.44
C PHE A 47 -2.68 -16.56 -9.15
N ASN A 48 -1.67 -16.69 -9.99
CA ASN A 48 -1.29 -17.97 -10.60
C ASN A 48 -0.53 -18.91 -9.65
N LYS A 49 -0.09 -18.43 -8.49
CA LYS A 49 0.52 -19.25 -7.45
C LYS A 49 -0.55 -20.02 -6.68
N SER A 50 -0.15 -21.12 -6.04
CA SER A 50 -1.08 -21.93 -5.25
C SER A 50 -1.47 -21.25 -3.93
N LEU A 51 -2.64 -21.62 -3.38
CA LEU A 51 -3.03 -21.23 -2.03
C LEU A 51 -2.00 -21.69 -0.99
N ASN A 52 -1.33 -22.83 -1.19
CA ASN A 52 -0.26 -23.28 -0.28
C ASN A 52 0.90 -22.28 -0.26
N TRP A 53 1.30 -21.73 -1.41
CA TRP A 53 2.29 -20.65 -1.45
C TRP A 53 1.81 -19.43 -0.64
N TYR A 54 0.54 -19.07 -0.77
CA TYR A 54 -0.05 -17.94 -0.04
C TYR A 54 -0.08 -18.18 1.47
N PHE A 55 -0.50 -19.38 1.91
CA PHE A 55 -0.50 -19.72 3.33
C PHE A 55 0.90 -19.72 3.94
N ASN A 56 1.92 -20.08 3.19
CA ASN A 56 3.32 -20.04 3.62
C ASN A 56 3.87 -18.61 3.81
N GLN A 57 3.12 -17.57 3.41
CA GLN A 57 3.49 -16.19 3.74
C GLN A 57 3.14 -15.81 5.19
N TYR A 58 2.45 -16.67 5.93
CA TYR A 58 2.02 -16.42 7.31
C TYR A 58 2.80 -17.32 8.28
N ASN A 59 3.50 -16.70 9.24
CA ASN A 59 4.31 -17.43 10.22
C ASN A 59 3.58 -17.69 11.54
N ASN A 60 2.55 -16.92 11.87
CA ASN A 60 1.84 -17.05 13.14
C ASN A 60 0.80 -18.17 13.07
N LYS A 61 0.97 -19.17 13.95
CA LYS A 61 0.09 -20.34 14.04
C LYS A 61 -1.07 -20.13 15.01
N THR A 62 -0.93 -19.21 15.98
CA THR A 62 -1.95 -18.93 17.01
C THR A 62 -2.38 -17.48 16.89
N TYR A 63 -3.62 -17.25 16.47
CA TYR A 63 -4.17 -15.91 16.25
C TYR A 63 -5.70 -15.92 16.40
N LYS A 64 -6.29 -14.73 16.60
CA LYS A 64 -7.74 -14.54 16.64
C LYS A 64 -8.29 -14.13 15.26
N ILE A 65 -7.54 -13.30 14.53
CA ILE A 65 -7.93 -12.77 13.23
C ILE A 65 -6.76 -12.78 12.24
N ARG A 66 -7.03 -13.15 11.00
CA ARG A 66 -6.05 -13.09 9.91
C ARG A 66 -6.36 -11.96 8.96
N GLY A 67 -5.33 -11.22 8.54
CA GLY A 67 -5.48 -10.12 7.60
C GLY A 67 -4.34 -10.02 6.62
N GLU A 68 -4.54 -9.20 5.59
CA GLU A 68 -3.49 -8.82 4.65
C GLU A 68 -3.52 -7.31 4.40
N ILE A 69 -2.33 -6.72 4.24
CA ILE A 69 -2.14 -5.31 3.95
C ILE A 69 -1.39 -5.19 2.63
N ASP A 70 -2.13 -4.93 1.56
CA ASP A 70 -1.55 -4.73 0.23
C ASP A 70 -2.20 -3.50 -0.45
N PRO A 71 -1.48 -2.36 -0.49
CA PRO A 71 -2.03 -1.11 -1.03
C PRO A 71 -2.20 -1.10 -2.55
N SER A 72 -1.77 -2.15 -3.24
CA SER A 72 -2.00 -2.30 -4.67
C SER A 72 -3.34 -2.97 -4.98
N TYR A 73 -3.94 -3.67 -4.02
CA TYR A 73 -5.20 -4.41 -4.23
C TYR A 73 -6.35 -3.53 -4.66
N ILE A 74 -6.47 -2.31 -4.13
CA ILE A 74 -7.52 -1.40 -4.54
C ILE A 74 -7.40 -0.98 -6.01
N TYR A 75 -6.17 -0.90 -6.53
CA TYR A 75 -5.88 -0.40 -7.87
C TYR A 75 -6.12 -1.44 -8.97
N TYR A 76 -5.62 -2.66 -8.81
CA TYR A 76 -5.68 -3.69 -9.86
C TYR A 76 -7.11 -4.15 -10.13
N LYS A 77 -7.50 -4.12 -11.43
CA LYS A 77 -8.89 -4.36 -11.85
C LYS A 77 -9.43 -5.75 -11.47
N LYS A 78 -8.61 -6.79 -11.55
CA LYS A 78 -9.02 -8.20 -11.31
C LYS A 78 -9.01 -8.60 -9.84
N THR A 79 -8.42 -7.80 -8.95
CA THR A 79 -8.24 -8.17 -7.54
C THR A 79 -9.54 -8.47 -6.80
N PRO A 80 -10.62 -7.65 -6.91
CA PRO A 80 -11.87 -7.99 -6.20
C PRO A 80 -12.43 -9.34 -6.62
N GLN A 81 -12.45 -9.65 -7.92
CA GLN A 81 -12.92 -10.94 -8.43
C GLN A 81 -12.05 -12.11 -7.96
N ASN A 82 -10.72 -11.91 -7.91
CA ASN A 82 -9.81 -12.93 -7.41
C ASN A 82 -10.03 -13.21 -5.91
N ILE A 83 -10.26 -12.17 -5.10
CA ILE A 83 -10.63 -12.33 -3.69
C ILE A 83 -11.96 -13.08 -3.58
N LYS A 84 -12.98 -12.69 -4.35
CA LYS A 84 -14.33 -13.28 -4.31
C LYS A 84 -14.35 -14.77 -4.65
N LYS A 85 -13.41 -15.26 -5.46
CA LYS A 85 -13.27 -16.70 -5.75
C LYS A 85 -12.99 -17.54 -4.51
N HIS A 86 -12.44 -16.96 -3.46
CA HIS A 86 -11.99 -17.66 -2.27
C HIS A 86 -12.65 -17.18 -0.98
N ILE A 87 -13.11 -15.92 -0.94
CA ILE A 87 -13.62 -15.28 0.28
C ILE A 87 -14.92 -14.56 -0.04
N ILE A 88 -15.99 -14.87 0.71
CA ILE A 88 -17.32 -14.36 0.40
C ILE A 88 -17.51 -12.94 0.90
N ASN A 89 -17.31 -12.66 2.18
CA ASN A 89 -17.60 -11.38 2.84
C ASN A 89 -16.45 -10.93 3.76
N PRO A 90 -15.24 -10.62 3.23
CA PRO A 90 -14.15 -10.08 4.06
C PRO A 90 -14.47 -8.66 4.50
N LYS A 91 -13.86 -8.20 5.59
CA LYS A 91 -13.89 -6.80 5.98
C LYS A 91 -12.82 -6.02 5.23
N PHE A 92 -13.16 -4.83 4.72
CA PHE A 92 -12.24 -3.99 3.99
C PHE A 92 -11.95 -2.69 4.74
N ILE A 93 -10.68 -2.33 4.83
CA ILE A 93 -10.20 -1.06 5.38
C ILE A 93 -9.44 -0.34 4.28
N ILE A 94 -9.76 0.95 4.07
CA ILE A 94 -9.09 1.78 3.07
C ILE A 94 -8.68 3.09 3.75
N ILE A 95 -7.38 3.40 3.67
CA ILE A 95 -6.80 4.63 4.20
C ILE A 95 -6.49 5.51 3.02
N PHE A 96 -7.29 6.53 2.80
CA PHE A 96 -7.12 7.48 1.71
C PHE A 96 -6.14 8.59 2.08
N ARG A 97 -5.54 9.19 1.10
CA ARG A 97 -4.68 10.38 1.19
C ARG A 97 -5.10 11.37 0.12
N LYS A 98 -4.92 12.68 0.36
CA LYS A 98 -5.15 13.72 -0.67
C LYS A 98 -4.58 13.24 -2.01
N PRO A 99 -5.37 13.20 -3.09
CA PRO A 99 -4.96 12.53 -4.34
C PRO A 99 -3.64 13.03 -4.91
N ILE A 100 -3.46 14.36 -4.99
CA ILE A 100 -2.24 14.96 -5.54
C ILE A 100 -1.02 14.73 -4.65
N ASP A 101 -1.18 14.76 -3.32
CA ASP A 101 -0.10 14.49 -2.37
C ASP A 101 0.32 13.01 -2.40
N ARG A 102 -0.64 12.10 -2.65
CA ARG A 102 -0.35 10.70 -2.88
C ARG A 102 0.44 10.51 -4.17
N ALA A 103 0.01 11.17 -5.27
CA ALA A 103 0.69 11.13 -6.55
C ALA A 103 2.14 11.64 -6.42
N TYR A 104 2.34 12.79 -5.77
CA TYR A 104 3.67 13.33 -5.52
C TYR A 104 4.55 12.40 -4.66
N SER A 105 3.99 11.82 -3.62
CA SER A 105 4.73 10.86 -2.79
C SER A 105 5.13 9.60 -3.57
N HIS A 106 4.32 9.18 -4.55
CA HIS A 106 4.64 8.07 -5.45
C HIS A 106 5.73 8.47 -6.44
N TYR A 107 5.61 9.65 -7.05
CA TYR A 107 6.64 10.23 -7.92
C TYR A 107 8.00 10.29 -7.21
N LEU A 108 8.05 10.83 -5.99
CA LEU A 108 9.31 10.89 -5.22
C LEU A 108 9.88 9.49 -4.94
N MET A 109 9.02 8.50 -4.71
CA MET A 109 9.47 7.12 -4.54
C MET A 109 10.07 6.56 -5.84
N SER A 110 9.42 6.78 -6.98
CA SER A 110 9.94 6.34 -8.29
C SER A 110 11.25 7.05 -8.62
N LYS A 111 11.32 8.35 -8.38
CA LYS A 111 12.53 9.15 -8.58
C LYS A 111 13.70 8.67 -7.69
N SER A 112 13.43 8.38 -6.43
CA SER A 112 14.45 7.87 -5.50
C SER A 112 15.00 6.49 -5.89
N ARG A 113 14.24 5.73 -6.66
CA ARG A 113 14.62 4.41 -7.19
C ARG A 113 15.27 4.48 -8.58
N GLY A 114 15.40 5.67 -9.16
CA GLY A 114 15.92 5.84 -10.52
C GLY A 114 14.93 5.42 -11.62
N TYR A 115 13.65 5.28 -11.30
CA TYR A 115 12.60 4.89 -12.25
C TYR A 115 11.89 6.08 -12.87
N GLU A 116 12.17 7.30 -12.41
CA GLU A 116 11.58 8.54 -12.90
C GLU A 116 12.63 9.64 -13.01
N ASN A 117 12.79 10.20 -14.22
CA ASN A 117 13.75 11.27 -14.51
C ASN A 117 13.07 12.62 -14.77
N GLU A 118 11.77 12.58 -15.07
CA GLU A 118 10.99 13.77 -15.41
C GLU A 118 10.74 14.68 -14.20
N THR A 119 10.30 15.91 -14.48
CA THR A 119 9.66 16.77 -13.47
C THR A 119 8.29 16.20 -13.09
N PHE A 120 7.72 16.62 -11.96
CA PHE A 120 6.44 16.09 -11.51
C PHE A 120 5.31 16.37 -12.53
N ASN A 121 5.20 17.60 -13.05
CA ASN A 121 4.19 17.93 -14.05
C ASN A 121 4.34 17.07 -15.33
N ASN A 122 5.56 16.93 -15.85
CA ASN A 122 5.84 16.08 -17.02
C ASN A 122 5.51 14.60 -16.75
N ALA A 123 5.85 14.10 -15.56
CA ALA A 123 5.54 12.73 -15.17
C ALA A 123 4.02 12.45 -15.14
N LEU A 124 3.22 13.43 -14.68
CA LEU A 124 1.75 13.36 -14.73
C LEU A 124 1.22 13.39 -16.18
N GLU A 125 1.82 14.21 -17.03
CA GLU A 125 1.43 14.32 -18.45
C GLU A 125 1.69 13.02 -19.21
N LEU A 126 2.82 12.39 -18.95
CA LEU A 126 3.25 11.16 -19.62
C LEU A 126 2.56 9.90 -19.11
N GLU A 127 1.81 9.97 -18.00
CA GLU A 127 1.25 8.79 -17.35
C GLU A 127 0.41 7.93 -18.31
N ASN A 128 -0.55 8.53 -19.02
CA ASN A 128 -1.44 7.78 -19.90
C ASN A 128 -0.64 7.01 -20.97
N LYS A 129 0.27 7.69 -21.66
CA LYS A 129 1.14 7.06 -22.68
C LYS A 129 1.96 5.89 -22.11
N ARG A 130 2.46 6.04 -20.89
CA ARG A 130 3.25 5.00 -20.22
C ARG A 130 2.39 3.80 -19.82
N LEU A 131 1.13 4.03 -19.43
CA LEU A 131 0.21 2.97 -19.00
C LEU A 131 -0.42 2.23 -20.18
N GLU A 132 -0.56 2.85 -21.36
CA GLU A 132 -1.05 2.23 -22.59
C GLU A 132 -0.21 1.02 -23.00
N ASN A 133 1.09 1.04 -22.77
CA ASN A 133 1.98 -0.08 -23.03
C ASN A 133 1.71 -1.31 -22.13
N GLY A 134 0.82 -1.20 -21.13
CA GLY A 134 0.36 -2.30 -20.28
C GLY A 134 1.43 -2.96 -19.43
N SER A 135 2.64 -2.39 -19.34
CA SER A 135 3.74 -3.02 -18.61
C SER A 135 3.49 -3.01 -17.11
N LYS A 136 3.84 -4.12 -16.46
CA LYS A 136 3.81 -4.24 -14.99
C LYS A 136 4.63 -3.15 -14.31
N PHE A 137 5.77 -2.79 -14.91
CA PHE A 137 6.64 -1.73 -14.43
C PHE A 137 5.93 -0.37 -14.41
N SER A 138 5.28 0.01 -15.52
CA SER A 138 4.53 1.27 -15.60
C SER A 138 3.37 1.32 -14.60
N PHE A 139 2.60 0.25 -14.48
CA PHE A 139 1.53 0.15 -13.46
C PHE A 139 2.06 0.27 -12.02
N SER A 140 3.26 -0.21 -11.75
CA SER A 140 3.84 -0.16 -10.41
C SER A 140 4.48 1.20 -10.08
N HIS A 141 5.09 1.86 -11.09
CA HIS A 141 5.98 3.00 -10.86
C HIS A 141 5.53 4.32 -11.49
N HIS A 142 4.68 4.31 -12.52
CA HIS A 142 4.26 5.50 -13.24
C HIS A 142 2.75 5.81 -13.14
N SER A 143 1.99 5.08 -12.34
CA SER A 143 0.54 5.28 -12.13
C SER A 143 0.27 6.34 -11.06
N TYR A 144 0.52 7.60 -11.38
CA TYR A 144 0.40 8.71 -10.44
C TYR A 144 -1.04 9.17 -10.25
N LEU A 145 -1.73 9.55 -11.32
CA LEU A 145 -3.13 10.02 -11.28
C LEU A 145 -4.11 8.84 -11.18
N SER A 146 -3.90 7.81 -11.99
CA SER A 146 -4.82 6.67 -12.08
C SER A 146 -5.04 5.95 -10.74
N ARG A 147 -4.02 5.88 -9.88
CA ARG A 147 -4.18 5.36 -8.51
C ARG A 147 -4.94 6.30 -7.58
N GLY A 148 -5.16 7.56 -7.98
CA GLY A 148 -5.94 8.55 -7.25
C GLY A 148 -7.44 8.53 -7.57
N LEU A 149 -7.89 7.73 -8.54
CA LEU A 149 -9.30 7.57 -8.91
C LEU A 149 -10.06 6.70 -7.90
N TYR A 150 -10.05 7.11 -6.64
CA TYR A 150 -10.50 6.30 -5.50
C TYR A 150 -11.97 5.91 -5.58
N HIS A 151 -12.86 6.82 -5.97
CA HIS A 151 -14.29 6.53 -6.07
C HIS A 151 -14.55 5.35 -7.01
N LYS A 152 -13.92 5.32 -8.21
CA LYS A 152 -14.05 4.20 -9.16
C LYS A 152 -13.50 2.89 -8.58
N GLN A 153 -12.44 2.97 -7.80
CA GLN A 153 -11.84 1.81 -7.16
C GLN A 153 -12.73 1.25 -6.05
N VAL A 154 -13.32 2.12 -5.22
CA VAL A 154 -14.27 1.73 -4.16
C VAL A 154 -15.53 1.14 -4.75
N GLU A 155 -16.12 1.78 -5.77
CA GLU A 155 -17.32 1.29 -6.45
C GLU A 155 -17.13 -0.12 -7.01
N LYS A 156 -15.97 -0.39 -7.62
CA LYS A 156 -15.62 -1.72 -8.11
C LYS A 156 -15.67 -2.78 -6.99
N TYR A 157 -15.13 -2.45 -5.79
CA TYR A 157 -15.18 -3.36 -4.65
C TYR A 157 -16.60 -3.52 -4.10
N LYS A 158 -17.36 -2.42 -3.95
CA LYS A 158 -18.75 -2.47 -3.50
C LYS A 158 -19.64 -3.31 -4.43
N LYS A 159 -19.42 -3.22 -5.75
CA LYS A 159 -20.14 -4.03 -6.74
C LYS A 159 -19.88 -5.53 -6.59
N VAL A 160 -18.64 -5.92 -6.28
CA VAL A 160 -18.26 -7.34 -6.13
C VAL A 160 -18.62 -7.89 -4.75
N PHE A 161 -18.61 -7.03 -3.74
CA PHE A 161 -18.85 -7.36 -2.34
C PHE A 161 -19.93 -6.47 -1.71
N PRO A 162 -21.18 -6.59 -2.14
CA PRO A 162 -22.27 -5.73 -1.66
C PRO A 162 -22.54 -5.90 -0.15
N ASP A 163 -22.32 -7.09 0.41
CA ASP A 163 -22.58 -7.40 1.82
C ASP A 163 -21.35 -7.21 2.72
N SER A 164 -20.21 -6.89 2.16
CA SER A 164 -18.97 -6.67 2.92
C SER A 164 -19.00 -5.32 3.63
N LYS A 165 -18.40 -5.28 4.81
CA LYS A 165 -18.23 -4.03 5.56
C LYS A 165 -16.95 -3.29 5.14
N PHE A 166 -17.06 -1.97 5.02
CA PHE A 166 -15.96 -1.07 4.65
C PHE A 166 -15.72 -0.04 5.76
N LEU A 167 -14.44 0.14 6.10
CA LEU A 167 -13.98 1.23 6.96
C LEU A 167 -13.11 2.17 6.15
N TYR A 168 -13.49 3.44 6.10
CA TYR A 168 -12.77 4.51 5.40
C TYR A 168 -12.07 5.41 6.40
N LEU A 169 -10.78 5.69 6.17
CA LEU A 169 -9.92 6.47 7.03
C LEU A 169 -9.13 7.48 6.19
N LYS A 170 -8.72 8.61 6.80
CA LYS A 170 -7.81 9.59 6.19
C LYS A 170 -6.40 9.40 6.74
N TYR A 171 -5.43 9.45 5.85
CA TYR A 171 -4.01 9.42 6.18
C TYR A 171 -3.60 10.65 7.00
N GLU A 172 -4.15 11.82 6.67
CA GLU A 172 -3.85 13.08 7.33
C GLU A 172 -4.23 13.04 8.82
N ASP A 173 -5.35 12.41 9.16
CA ASP A 173 -5.76 12.22 10.56
C ASP A 173 -4.77 11.31 11.32
N PHE A 174 -4.22 10.31 10.64
CA PHE A 174 -3.22 9.40 11.22
C PHE A 174 -1.84 10.05 11.41
N LEU A 175 -1.52 11.12 10.68
CA LEU A 175 -0.27 11.86 10.88
C LEU A 175 -0.21 12.56 12.24
N ILE A 176 -1.37 12.97 12.75
CA ILE A 176 -1.50 13.61 14.06
C ILE A 176 -1.34 12.53 15.13
N ILE A 177 -0.27 12.61 15.94
CA ILE A 177 0.08 11.54 16.90
C ILE A 177 -1.06 11.24 17.88
N ASP A 178 -1.74 12.26 18.36
CA ASP A 178 -2.84 12.13 19.30
C ASP A 178 -4.07 11.43 18.70
N ASN A 179 -4.27 11.55 17.40
CA ASN A 179 -5.36 10.87 16.69
C ASN A 179 -5.06 9.40 16.37
N ARG A 180 -3.80 8.97 16.39
CA ARG A 180 -3.42 7.60 16.01
C ARG A 180 -4.11 6.56 16.86
N LYS A 181 -4.13 6.77 18.18
CA LYS A 181 -4.78 5.83 19.10
C LYS A 181 -6.27 5.71 18.81
N LYS A 182 -6.94 6.84 18.51
CA LYS A 182 -8.36 6.90 18.13
C LYS A 182 -8.62 6.12 16.82
N ILE A 183 -7.75 6.28 15.83
CA ILE A 183 -7.86 5.58 14.54
C ILE A 183 -7.64 4.08 14.72
N LEU A 184 -6.64 3.68 15.50
CA LEU A 184 -6.38 2.28 15.79
C LEU A 184 -7.56 1.64 16.54
N ARG A 185 -8.13 2.32 17.54
CA ARG A 185 -9.35 1.86 18.22
C ARG A 185 -10.52 1.66 17.26
N LYS A 186 -10.69 2.54 16.25
CA LYS A 186 -11.70 2.36 15.20
C LYS A 186 -11.45 1.09 14.38
N ILE A 187 -10.18 0.81 14.03
CA ILE A 187 -9.80 -0.41 13.30
C ILE A 187 -10.11 -1.65 14.14
N TYR A 188 -9.69 -1.68 15.40
CA TYR A 188 -9.92 -2.81 16.31
C TYR A 188 -11.42 -3.07 16.51
N SER A 189 -12.21 -2.01 16.79
CA SER A 189 -13.66 -2.10 16.91
C SER A 189 -14.31 -2.63 15.64
N PHE A 190 -13.93 -2.12 14.47
CA PHE A 190 -14.42 -2.58 13.17
C PHE A 190 -14.12 -4.07 12.95
N LEU A 191 -12.97 -4.55 13.42
CA LEU A 191 -12.56 -5.94 13.32
C LEU A 191 -13.15 -6.83 14.43
N ASN A 192 -13.92 -6.26 15.37
CA ASN A 192 -14.44 -6.93 16.58
C ASN A 192 -13.30 -7.43 17.50
N MET A 193 -12.24 -6.65 17.62
CA MET A 193 -11.09 -6.93 18.46
C MET A 193 -10.99 -5.94 19.63
N LYS A 194 -10.49 -6.40 20.77
CA LYS A 194 -10.17 -5.52 21.90
C LYS A 194 -8.84 -4.80 21.62
N PHE A 195 -8.85 -3.47 21.70
CA PHE A 195 -7.64 -2.67 21.53
C PHE A 195 -6.66 -2.90 22.68
N LYS A 196 -5.37 -2.97 22.36
CA LYS A 196 -4.28 -3.06 23.33
C LYS A 196 -3.60 -1.70 23.48
N ASP A 197 -3.58 -1.18 24.69
CA ASP A 197 -3.05 0.16 25.00
C ASP A 197 -1.51 0.24 25.05
N ASP A 198 -0.82 -0.91 25.13
CA ASP A 198 0.63 -1.06 25.19
C ASP A 198 1.33 -1.08 23.82
N LEU A 199 0.56 -0.95 22.73
CA LEU A 199 1.13 -0.90 21.39
C LEU A 199 1.99 0.34 21.19
N ASN A 200 3.21 0.17 20.69
CA ASN A 200 4.01 1.30 20.26
C ASN A 200 3.43 1.87 18.95
N ILE A 201 2.82 3.05 19.05
CA ILE A 201 2.19 3.75 17.95
C ILE A 201 3.05 4.88 17.37
N SER A 202 4.26 5.11 17.91
CA SER A 202 5.15 6.20 17.51
C SER A 202 5.88 5.96 16.19
N PHE A 203 5.74 4.76 15.61
CA PHE A 203 6.40 4.42 14.36
C PHE A 203 6.05 5.39 13.22
N HIS A 204 7.08 5.86 12.54
CA HIS A 204 7.02 6.54 11.25
C HIS A 204 7.83 5.73 10.25
N GLU A 205 7.16 4.78 9.60
CA GLU A 205 7.74 4.08 8.45
C GLU A 205 7.63 4.98 7.20
N ASN A 206 8.66 4.92 6.35
CA ASN A 206 8.72 5.63 5.06
C ASN A 206 8.95 7.15 5.15
N LYS A 207 9.88 7.61 5.97
CA LYS A 207 10.60 8.84 5.65
C LYS A 207 11.15 8.67 4.24
N SER A 208 10.97 9.68 3.37
CA SER A 208 11.56 9.67 2.04
C SER A 208 13.06 9.41 2.19
N ALA A 209 13.52 8.29 1.66
CA ALA A 209 14.93 7.91 1.72
C ALA A 209 15.44 7.76 0.29
N LEU A 210 16.60 8.36 -0.01
CA LEU A 210 17.38 8.00 -1.19
C LEU A 210 18.22 6.76 -0.87
N MET A 211 18.53 5.99 -1.88
CA MET A 211 19.54 4.96 -1.76
C MET A 211 20.92 5.63 -1.83
N ARG A 212 21.82 5.31 -0.89
CA ARG A 212 23.18 5.86 -0.83
C ARG A 212 24.00 5.41 -2.02
N PHE A 213 23.89 4.13 -2.37
CA PHE A 213 24.65 3.48 -3.43
C PHE A 213 23.68 2.92 -4.47
N GLU A 214 23.77 3.44 -5.69
CA GLU A 214 22.93 3.03 -6.81
C GLU A 214 23.18 1.57 -7.20
N PHE A 215 24.44 1.12 -7.15
CA PHE A 215 24.79 -0.28 -7.42
C PHE A 215 24.06 -1.26 -6.49
N ILE A 216 23.96 -0.97 -5.19
CA ILE A 216 23.24 -1.81 -4.24
C ILE A 216 21.72 -1.77 -4.53
N ARG A 217 21.21 -0.60 -4.94
CA ARG A 217 19.84 -0.47 -5.40
C ARG A 217 19.56 -1.40 -6.59
N ASP A 218 20.42 -1.35 -7.60
CA ASP A 218 20.23 -2.11 -8.82
C ASP A 218 20.37 -3.61 -8.60
N LEU A 219 21.27 -4.02 -7.70
CA LEU A 219 21.40 -5.43 -7.27
C LEU A 219 20.14 -5.97 -6.59
N THR A 220 19.46 -5.15 -5.79
CA THR A 220 18.30 -5.59 -4.99
C THR A 220 16.98 -5.42 -5.72
N HIS A 221 16.86 -4.53 -6.70
CA HIS A 221 15.60 -4.15 -7.35
C HIS A 221 15.53 -4.52 -8.84
N SER A 222 16.66 -4.72 -9.53
CA SER A 222 16.65 -5.11 -10.93
C SER A 222 16.63 -6.63 -11.09
N ASP A 223 16.00 -7.13 -12.16
CA ASP A 223 16.12 -8.53 -12.55
C ASP A 223 17.45 -8.70 -13.32
N ASN A 224 18.49 -9.14 -12.59
CA ASN A 224 19.84 -9.36 -13.12
C ASN A 224 20.35 -10.77 -12.79
N MET A 225 21.43 -11.18 -13.46
CA MET A 225 22.04 -12.50 -13.29
C MET A 225 22.45 -12.78 -11.83
N LEU A 226 22.96 -11.77 -11.12
CA LEU A 226 23.38 -11.88 -9.71
C LEU A 226 22.18 -12.21 -8.80
N ARG A 227 21.00 -11.65 -9.07
CA ARG A 227 19.78 -11.99 -8.33
C ARG A 227 19.35 -13.44 -8.57
N THR A 228 19.55 -13.96 -9.78
CA THR A 228 19.28 -15.36 -10.09
C THR A 228 20.23 -16.28 -9.35
N LEU A 229 21.52 -15.97 -9.32
CA LEU A 229 22.52 -16.71 -8.52
C LEU A 229 22.17 -16.67 -7.03
N PHE A 230 21.79 -15.49 -6.49
CA PHE A 230 21.38 -15.36 -5.10
C PHE A 230 20.14 -16.19 -4.76
N LYS A 231 19.17 -16.33 -5.68
CA LYS A 231 18.02 -17.22 -5.53
C LYS A 231 18.41 -18.69 -5.45
N ASN A 232 19.40 -19.09 -6.23
CA ASN A 232 19.89 -20.47 -6.26
C ASN A 232 20.69 -20.84 -5.00
N LEU A 233 21.50 -19.90 -4.49
CA LEU A 233 22.32 -20.08 -3.29
C LEU A 233 21.50 -20.10 -1.99
N ILE A 234 20.39 -19.35 -1.97
CA ILE A 234 19.51 -19.26 -0.79
C ILE A 234 18.09 -19.63 -1.20
N PRO A 235 17.70 -20.92 -1.15
CA PRO A 235 16.38 -21.38 -1.60
C PRO A 235 15.21 -20.76 -0.81
N SER A 236 15.40 -20.50 0.50
CA SER A 236 14.36 -19.95 1.38
C SER A 236 14.01 -18.50 1.01
N GLU A 237 12.77 -18.29 0.58
CA GLU A 237 12.24 -16.94 0.28
C GLU A 237 12.25 -16.02 1.52
N TYR A 238 11.97 -16.59 2.70
CA TYR A 238 12.00 -15.87 3.97
C TYR A 238 13.40 -15.35 4.33
N ILE A 239 14.43 -16.20 4.20
CA ILE A 239 15.82 -15.80 4.47
C ILE A 239 16.28 -14.72 3.50
N ARG A 240 15.98 -14.89 2.20
CA ARG A 240 16.27 -13.85 1.19
C ARG A 240 15.62 -12.51 1.53
N PHE A 241 14.36 -12.54 1.98
CA PHE A 241 13.64 -11.33 2.41
C PHE A 241 14.33 -10.63 3.57
N ILE A 242 14.77 -11.36 4.61
CA ILE A 242 15.49 -10.79 5.76
C ILE A 242 16.80 -10.13 5.31
N ILE A 243 17.61 -10.82 4.50
CA ILE A 243 18.91 -10.34 4.03
C ILE A 243 18.73 -9.08 3.19
N THR A 244 17.86 -9.12 2.18
CA THR A 244 17.62 -7.97 1.30
C THR A 244 17.02 -6.78 2.05
N SER A 245 16.18 -7.02 3.05
CA SER A 245 15.61 -5.97 3.90
C SER A 245 16.68 -5.28 4.74
N LYS A 246 17.63 -6.03 5.32
CA LYS A 246 18.76 -5.48 6.07
C LYS A 246 19.67 -4.64 5.17
N ILE A 247 20.05 -5.17 4.00
CA ILE A 247 20.90 -4.47 3.01
C ILE A 247 20.22 -3.16 2.59
N ASN A 248 18.96 -3.19 2.22
CA ASN A 248 18.20 -2.00 1.81
C ASN A 248 18.09 -0.97 2.94
N ASN A 249 17.91 -1.41 4.19
CA ASN A 249 17.84 -0.48 5.33
C ASN A 249 19.20 0.21 5.59
N LEU A 250 20.29 -0.49 5.47
CA LEU A 250 21.65 0.10 5.59
C LEU A 250 21.95 1.07 4.44
N ASN A 251 21.43 0.79 3.24
CA ASN A 251 21.63 1.65 2.06
C ASN A 251 20.74 2.90 2.02
N LYS A 252 19.80 3.05 2.95
CA LYS A 252 18.90 4.22 3.01
C LYS A 252 19.61 5.44 3.59
N LYS A 253 19.52 6.58 2.89
CA LYS A 253 19.86 7.91 3.40
C LYS A 253 18.54 8.67 3.63
N ASN A 254 18.24 9.01 4.89
CA ASN A 254 17.06 9.83 5.19
C ASN A 254 17.21 11.21 4.55
N ILE A 255 16.15 11.65 3.85
CA ILE A 255 16.06 12.99 3.30
C ILE A 255 14.89 13.67 3.96
N ALA A 256 15.03 14.98 4.20
CA ALA A 256 13.89 15.81 4.56
C ALA A 256 12.79 15.63 3.50
N GLN A 257 11.59 15.29 3.95
CA GLN A 257 10.46 15.11 3.05
C GLN A 257 10.15 16.45 2.40
N ARG A 258 10.41 16.57 1.09
CA ARG A 258 10.02 17.76 0.33
C ARG A 258 8.51 17.85 0.30
N LYS A 259 7.95 18.88 0.94
CA LYS A 259 6.53 19.18 0.82
C LYS A 259 6.23 19.62 -0.61
N LEU A 260 5.10 19.21 -1.13
CA LEU A 260 4.61 19.67 -2.42
C LEU A 260 4.21 21.14 -2.30
N SER A 261 4.76 21.98 -3.18
CA SER A 261 4.26 23.34 -3.36
C SER A 261 3.17 23.33 -4.42
N TYR A 262 1.95 23.63 -4.04
CA TYR A 262 0.82 23.59 -4.97
C TYR A 262 0.92 24.68 -6.07
N SER A 263 1.61 25.80 -5.78
CA SER A 263 1.86 26.87 -6.76
C SER A 263 2.71 26.44 -7.96
N THR A 264 3.45 25.32 -7.84
CA THR A 264 4.26 24.77 -8.94
C THR A 264 3.53 23.72 -9.77
N ILE A 265 2.28 23.40 -9.41
CA ILE A 265 1.49 22.38 -10.08
C ILE A 265 0.61 23.04 -11.14
N ASN A 266 0.55 22.44 -12.33
CA ASN A 266 -0.35 22.89 -13.38
C ASN A 266 -1.80 22.87 -12.88
N LYS A 267 -2.55 23.94 -13.11
CA LYS A 267 -3.93 24.13 -12.63
C LYS A 267 -4.82 22.92 -12.91
N LYS A 268 -4.73 22.31 -14.09
CA LYS A 268 -5.52 21.12 -14.45
C LYS A 268 -5.39 19.96 -13.46
N TYR A 269 -4.24 19.80 -12.76
CA TYR A 269 -4.04 18.76 -11.77
C TYR A 269 -4.54 19.15 -10.37
N ILE A 270 -4.61 20.45 -10.09
CA ILE A 270 -5.30 20.98 -8.91
C ILE A 270 -6.81 20.75 -9.07
N ASP A 271 -7.37 21.10 -10.23
CA ASP A 271 -8.78 20.88 -10.53
C ASP A 271 -9.13 19.38 -10.48
N TRP A 272 -8.27 18.53 -11.06
CA TRP A 272 -8.38 17.07 -10.94
C TRP A 272 -8.37 16.60 -9.47
N ASN A 273 -7.47 17.11 -8.62
CA ASN A 273 -7.44 16.77 -7.20
C ASN A 273 -8.76 17.07 -6.51
N ASN A 274 -9.33 18.25 -6.78
CA ASN A 274 -10.56 18.69 -6.17
C ASN A 274 -11.75 17.84 -6.64
N GLU A 275 -11.84 17.55 -7.93
CA GLU A 275 -12.85 16.66 -8.52
C GLU A 275 -12.80 15.25 -7.90
N GLN A 276 -11.61 14.62 -7.84
CA GLN A 276 -11.47 13.30 -7.26
C GLN A 276 -11.79 13.27 -5.76
N SER A 277 -11.46 14.34 -5.04
CA SER A 277 -11.78 14.50 -3.62
C SER A 277 -13.29 14.58 -3.41
N TYR A 278 -14.01 15.41 -4.17
CA TYR A 278 -15.47 15.49 -4.10
C TYR A 278 -16.17 14.19 -4.48
N SER A 279 -15.71 13.52 -5.52
CA SER A 279 -16.25 12.22 -5.95
C SER A 279 -16.09 11.16 -4.84
N LEU A 280 -14.93 11.14 -4.18
CA LEU A 280 -14.70 10.24 -3.05
C LEU A 280 -15.58 10.57 -1.85
N SER A 281 -15.73 11.86 -1.51
CA SER A 281 -16.58 12.29 -0.41
C SER A 281 -18.00 11.78 -0.55
N LYS A 282 -18.58 11.91 -1.74
CA LYS A 282 -19.93 11.38 -2.07
C LYS A 282 -20.01 9.86 -1.91
N SER A 283 -18.99 9.13 -2.39
CA SER A 283 -19.00 7.65 -2.38
C SER A 283 -18.77 7.05 -0.98
N CYS A 284 -18.04 7.74 -0.11
CA CYS A 284 -17.56 7.19 1.17
C CYS A 284 -17.97 7.97 2.40
N ASN A 285 -18.70 9.08 2.26
CA ASN A 285 -19.08 9.99 3.35
C ASN A 285 -17.86 10.45 4.18
N LEU A 286 -16.81 10.89 3.48
CA LEU A 286 -15.58 11.40 4.11
C LEU A 286 -15.55 12.92 4.10
N ASP A 287 -15.18 13.53 5.22
CA ASP A 287 -14.86 14.96 5.27
C ASP A 287 -13.51 15.21 4.56
N ILE A 288 -13.57 15.90 3.42
CA ILE A 288 -12.42 16.19 2.56
C ILE A 288 -12.07 17.69 2.51
N LYS A 289 -12.64 18.53 3.39
CA LYS A 289 -12.43 19.97 3.34
C LYS A 289 -10.94 20.35 3.28
N SER A 290 -10.09 19.65 4.04
CA SER A 290 -8.64 19.86 4.03
C SER A 290 -7.92 19.39 2.76
N TRP A 291 -8.62 18.75 1.80
CA TRP A 291 -8.04 18.25 0.56
C TRP A 291 -8.26 19.19 -0.63
N ILE A 292 -9.17 20.13 -0.48
CA ILE A 292 -9.46 21.15 -1.53
C ILE A 292 -8.32 22.18 -1.51
N ILE A 293 -7.88 22.56 -2.71
CA ILE A 293 -6.76 23.47 -2.96
C ILE A 293 -7.26 24.66 -3.76
#